data_183320ad562931b06e383519644c3055
#
_entry.id   183320ad562931b06e383519644c3055
#
_cell.length_a   1.000
_cell.length_b   1.000
_cell.length_c   1.000
_cell.angle_alpha   90.00
_cell.angle_beta   90.00
_cell.angle_gamma   90.00
#
_symmetry.space_group_name_H-M   'P 1'
#
loop_
_entity.id
_entity.type
_entity.pdbx_description
1 polymer ?
#
loop_
_entity_poly.entity_id
_entity_poly.type
_entity_poly.pdbx_seq_one_letter_code
_entity_poly.pdbx_strand_id
1 'polypeptide(L)'
;YIRGKAIRYLENGRVVIFGAGTGNPFFTTDTAAALRGAEIGAQIVLKATKVDGIYTADPKLDPTAERFHRISFDEAISRDLRVMDATAFALCRDQKLPLNVFSIFKPGALKRVVMGEDEGTLVYC
;
A
#
# COMPACT_ATOMS: atom_id res chain seq x y z
N TYR A 1 4.32 -18.53 10.59
CA TYR A 1 3.54 -18.24 9.37
C TYR A 1 3.66 -19.37 8.35
N ILE A 2 2.53 -19.82 7.84
CA ILE A 2 2.48 -20.84 6.78
C ILE A 2 1.60 -20.30 5.65
N ARG A 3 2.21 -20.06 4.48
CA ARG A 3 1.54 -19.47 3.32
C ARG A 3 0.28 -20.25 2.89
N GLY A 4 0.41 -21.55 2.72
CA GLY A 4 -0.71 -22.40 2.27
C GLY A 4 -1.90 -22.38 3.23
N LYS A 5 -1.62 -22.31 4.53
CA LYS A 5 -2.66 -22.22 5.55
C LYS A 5 -3.37 -20.88 5.52
N ALA A 6 -2.62 -19.79 5.35
CA ALA A 6 -3.19 -18.44 5.22
C ALA A 6 -4.11 -18.35 3.99
N ILE A 7 -3.67 -18.86 2.85
CA ILE A 7 -4.46 -18.87 1.60
C ILE A 7 -5.74 -19.66 1.80
N ARG A 8 -5.68 -20.81 2.45
CA ARG A 8 -6.85 -21.65 2.72
C ARG A 8 -7.89 -20.94 3.57
N TYR A 9 -7.46 -20.23 4.62
CA TYR A 9 -8.37 -19.45 5.45
C TYR A 9 -9.03 -18.32 4.66
N LEU A 10 -8.26 -17.62 3.83
CA LEU A 10 -8.80 -16.54 2.98
C LEU A 10 -9.82 -17.08 1.97
N GLU A 11 -9.53 -18.21 1.33
CA GLU A 11 -10.46 -18.86 0.40
C GLU A 11 -11.76 -19.30 1.07
N ASN A 12 -11.72 -19.58 2.38
CA ASN A 12 -12.89 -19.92 3.18
C ASN A 12 -13.62 -18.68 3.74
N GLY A 13 -13.33 -17.50 3.23
CA GLY A 13 -14.01 -16.26 3.62
C GLY A 13 -13.57 -15.69 4.97
N ARG A 14 -12.42 -16.08 5.47
CA ARG A 14 -11.88 -15.58 6.75
C ARG A 14 -10.99 -14.37 6.54
N VAL A 15 -10.94 -13.49 7.53
CA VAL A 15 -9.95 -12.42 7.62
C VAL A 15 -8.74 -12.97 8.35
N VAL A 16 -7.54 -12.78 7.78
CA VAL A 16 -6.29 -13.27 8.35
C VAL A 16 -5.45 -12.07 8.81
N ILE A 17 -4.92 -12.15 10.03
CA ILE A 17 -4.03 -11.12 10.58
C ILE A 17 -2.60 -11.66 10.57
N PHE A 18 -1.69 -10.92 9.92
CA PHE A 18 -0.27 -11.25 9.85
C PHE A 18 0.48 -10.40 10.87
N GLY A 19 0.93 -11.01 11.94
CA GLY A 19 1.71 -10.34 12.97
C GLY A 19 3.22 -10.45 12.74
N ALA A 20 3.99 -9.68 13.52
CA ALA A 20 5.46 -9.78 13.63
C ALA A 20 6.26 -9.44 12.35
N GLY A 21 5.69 -8.72 11.41
CA GLY A 21 6.41 -8.27 10.22
C GLY A 21 6.96 -9.40 9.36
N THR A 22 8.19 -9.26 8.83
CA THR A 22 8.84 -10.30 8.02
C THR A 22 9.51 -11.38 8.88
N GLY A 23 9.71 -11.11 10.15
CA GLY A 23 10.53 -11.96 11.01
C GLY A 23 12.03 -11.81 10.76
N ASN A 24 12.46 -10.89 9.92
CA ASN A 24 13.86 -10.66 9.57
C ASN A 24 14.27 -9.24 9.96
N PRO A 25 15.51 -9.05 10.47
CA PRO A 25 16.01 -7.71 10.75
C PRO A 25 16.20 -6.90 9.47
N PHE A 26 16.24 -5.58 9.59
CA PHE A 26 16.45 -4.62 8.50
C PHE A 26 15.29 -4.44 7.52
N PHE A 27 14.20 -5.21 7.67
CA PHE A 27 13.00 -5.06 6.84
C PHE A 27 11.87 -4.44 7.65
N THR A 28 11.15 -3.50 7.02
CA THR A 28 10.03 -2.79 7.65
C THR A 28 8.72 -3.55 7.54
N THR A 29 7.68 -3.06 8.21
CA THR A 29 6.31 -3.58 8.04
C THR A 29 5.76 -3.28 6.65
N ASP A 30 6.25 -2.23 5.97
CA ASP A 30 5.92 -1.99 4.56
C ASP A 30 6.34 -3.18 3.70
N THR A 31 7.56 -3.67 3.90
CA THR A 31 8.07 -4.87 3.21
C THR A 31 7.22 -6.09 3.56
N ALA A 32 6.83 -6.24 4.81
CA ALA A 32 5.97 -7.34 5.22
C ALA A 32 4.62 -7.31 4.49
N ALA A 33 4.01 -6.14 4.37
CA ALA A 33 2.75 -5.97 3.65
C ALA A 33 2.88 -6.36 2.17
N ALA A 34 3.93 -5.87 1.51
CA ALA A 34 4.20 -6.19 0.10
C ALA A 34 4.46 -7.69 -0.09
N LEU A 35 5.29 -8.29 0.78
CA LEU A 35 5.63 -9.70 0.70
C LEU A 35 4.41 -10.59 0.92
N ARG A 36 3.64 -10.35 1.97
CA ARG A 36 2.44 -11.15 2.25
C ARG A 36 1.39 -10.96 1.16
N GLY A 37 1.20 -9.74 0.68
CA GLY A 37 0.29 -9.46 -0.43
C GLY A 37 0.64 -10.28 -1.67
N ALA A 38 1.91 -10.31 -2.06
CA ALA A 38 2.39 -11.10 -3.18
C ALA A 38 2.21 -12.60 -2.93
N GLU A 39 2.57 -13.09 -1.74
CA GLU A 39 2.50 -14.51 -1.40
C GLU A 39 1.07 -15.08 -1.43
N ILE A 40 0.08 -14.31 -0.99
CA ILE A 40 -1.32 -14.76 -0.96
C ILE A 40 -2.08 -14.44 -2.25
N GLY A 41 -1.44 -13.80 -3.23
CA GLY A 41 -2.09 -13.43 -4.48
C GLY A 41 -3.11 -12.30 -4.32
N ALA A 42 -2.84 -11.34 -3.44
CA ALA A 42 -3.74 -10.20 -3.25
C ALA A 42 -3.85 -9.37 -4.53
N GLN A 43 -5.02 -8.78 -4.75
CA GLN A 43 -5.28 -7.91 -5.89
C GLN A 43 -4.72 -6.50 -5.71
N ILE A 44 -4.57 -6.07 -4.46
CA ILE A 44 -4.12 -4.73 -4.10
C ILE A 44 -3.60 -4.73 -2.66
N VAL A 45 -2.64 -3.86 -2.37
CA VAL A 45 -2.20 -3.56 -1.01
C VAL A 45 -2.77 -2.20 -0.62
N LEU A 46 -3.36 -2.11 0.56
CA LEU A 46 -3.89 -0.86 1.11
C LEU A 46 -2.97 -0.38 2.21
N LYS A 47 -2.35 0.79 2.02
CA LYS A 47 -1.51 1.42 3.04
C LYS A 47 -2.31 2.50 3.77
N ALA A 48 -2.78 2.17 4.96
CA ALA A 48 -3.43 3.12 5.85
C ALA A 48 -2.36 3.92 6.59
N THR A 49 -2.35 5.22 6.42
CA THR A 49 -1.31 6.09 6.94
C THR A 49 -1.90 7.37 7.54
N LYS A 50 -1.05 8.27 8.01
CA LYS A 50 -1.47 9.56 8.58
C LYS A 50 -1.76 10.61 7.51
N VAL A 51 -1.33 10.37 6.26
CA VAL A 51 -1.56 11.28 5.14
C VAL A 51 -2.65 10.73 4.22
N ASP A 52 -3.35 11.61 3.52
CA ASP A 52 -4.51 11.24 2.72
C ASP A 52 -4.17 10.86 1.27
N GLY A 53 -2.90 10.72 0.95
CA GLY A 53 -2.45 10.29 -0.37
C GLY A 53 -1.02 10.72 -0.65
N ILE A 54 -0.64 10.66 -1.92
CA ILE A 54 0.68 11.07 -2.41
C ILE A 54 0.52 12.43 -3.08
N TYR A 55 1.40 13.37 -2.73
CA TYR A 55 1.37 14.74 -3.22
C TYR A 55 2.57 15.04 -4.12
N THR A 56 2.43 16.07 -4.96
CA THR A 56 3.52 16.58 -5.81
C THR A 56 4.71 17.08 -5.01
N ALA A 57 4.47 17.53 -3.77
CA ALA A 57 5.46 17.96 -2.80
C ALA A 57 4.86 17.80 -1.40
N ASP A 58 5.66 18.02 -0.34
CA ASP A 58 5.14 17.96 1.02
C ASP A 58 4.10 19.08 1.24
N PRO A 59 2.83 18.75 1.46
CA PRO A 59 1.79 19.77 1.61
C PRO A 59 1.96 20.63 2.85
N LYS A 60 2.74 20.19 3.84
CA LYS A 60 3.07 20.98 5.04
C LYS A 60 4.06 22.10 4.74
N LEU A 61 4.94 21.89 3.75
CA LEU A 61 5.98 22.83 3.36
C LEU A 61 5.58 23.65 2.14
N ASP A 62 4.75 23.08 1.25
CA ASP A 62 4.32 23.70 0.01
C ASP A 62 2.79 23.68 -0.06
N PRO A 63 2.12 24.83 0.20
CA PRO A 63 0.66 24.88 0.15
C PRO A 63 0.08 24.72 -1.27
N THR A 64 0.91 24.79 -2.31
CA THR A 64 0.49 24.55 -3.69
C THR A 64 0.59 23.08 -4.09
N ALA A 65 1.05 22.21 -3.20
CA ALA A 65 1.14 20.77 -3.47
C ALA A 65 -0.25 20.18 -3.74
N GLU A 66 -0.34 19.37 -4.78
CA GLU A 66 -1.58 18.71 -5.17
C GLU A 66 -1.49 17.21 -4.96
N ARG A 67 -2.59 16.61 -4.51
CA ARG A 67 -2.69 15.16 -4.32
C ARG A 67 -2.90 14.49 -5.67
N PHE A 68 -2.15 13.42 -5.92
CA PHE A 68 -2.41 12.55 -7.06
C PHE A 68 -3.62 11.66 -6.76
N HIS A 69 -4.53 11.55 -7.70
CA HIS A 69 -5.59 10.53 -7.65
C HIS A 69 -5.05 9.19 -8.08
N ARG A 70 -4.19 9.20 -9.10
CA ARG A 70 -3.52 8.03 -9.64
C ARG A 70 -2.11 8.40 -10.08
N ILE A 71 -1.18 7.48 -9.89
CA ILE A 71 0.20 7.64 -10.35
C ILE A 71 0.79 6.25 -10.64
N SER A 72 1.62 6.12 -11.67
CA SER A 72 2.31 4.86 -11.92
C SER A 72 3.49 4.68 -10.97
N PHE A 73 3.91 3.42 -10.74
CA PHE A 73 5.11 3.14 -9.97
C PHE A 73 6.34 3.84 -10.58
N ASP A 74 6.47 3.76 -11.90
CA ASP A 74 7.62 4.36 -12.59
C ASP A 74 7.67 5.87 -12.45
N GLU A 75 6.53 6.54 -12.55
CA GLU A 75 6.45 7.99 -12.35
C GLU A 75 6.77 8.38 -10.92
N ALA A 76 6.26 7.64 -9.94
CA ALA A 76 6.57 7.91 -8.54
C ALA A 76 8.06 7.75 -8.25
N ILE A 77 8.71 6.75 -8.83
CA ILE A 77 10.16 6.53 -8.70
C ILE A 77 10.93 7.65 -9.41
N SER A 78 10.55 8.00 -10.64
CA SER A 78 11.26 9.04 -11.40
C SER A 78 11.16 10.43 -10.75
N ARG A 79 10.06 10.70 -10.05
CA ARG A 79 9.86 11.94 -9.30
C ARG A 79 10.41 11.88 -7.87
N ASP A 80 11.01 10.75 -7.47
CA ASP A 80 11.53 10.52 -6.12
C ASP A 80 10.49 10.75 -5.02
N LEU A 81 9.27 10.31 -5.26
CA LEU A 81 8.19 10.42 -4.29
C LEU A 81 8.25 9.25 -3.30
N ARG A 82 8.29 9.59 -2.01
CA ARG A 82 8.35 8.59 -0.96
C ARG A 82 6.94 8.15 -0.56
N VAL A 83 6.58 6.94 -0.94
CA VAL A 83 5.29 6.33 -0.67
C VAL A 83 5.40 5.31 0.46
N MET A 84 6.41 4.48 0.37
CA MET A 84 6.78 3.46 1.36
C MET A 84 8.29 3.24 1.21
N ASP A 85 8.89 2.36 2.02
CA ASP A 85 10.32 2.13 1.84
C ASP A 85 10.62 1.56 0.44
N ALA A 86 11.85 1.83 -0.04
CA ALA A 86 12.24 1.51 -1.40
C ALA A 86 12.13 0.01 -1.72
N THR A 87 12.47 -0.85 -0.77
CA THR A 87 12.40 -2.31 -0.96
C THR A 87 10.96 -2.76 -1.16
N ALA A 88 10.05 -2.29 -0.31
CA ALA A 88 8.63 -2.63 -0.42
C ALA A 88 8.01 -2.10 -1.72
N PHE A 89 8.36 -0.89 -2.09
CA PHE A 89 7.83 -0.26 -3.30
C PHE A 89 8.29 -0.99 -4.56
N ALA A 90 9.58 -1.34 -4.63
CA ALA A 90 10.13 -2.12 -5.73
C ALA A 90 9.49 -3.51 -5.83
N LEU A 91 9.25 -4.16 -4.69
CA LEU A 91 8.58 -5.46 -4.66
C LEU A 91 7.15 -5.38 -5.22
N CYS A 92 6.38 -4.38 -4.80
CA CYS A 92 5.03 -4.17 -5.35
C CYS A 92 5.07 -3.94 -6.85
N ARG A 93 6.00 -3.09 -7.34
CA ARG A 93 6.16 -2.84 -8.77
C ARG A 93 6.51 -4.11 -9.53
N ASP A 94 7.51 -4.85 -9.06
CA ASP A 94 8.01 -6.04 -9.76
C ASP A 94 6.98 -7.18 -9.79
N GLN A 95 6.17 -7.28 -8.75
CA GLN A 95 5.08 -8.27 -8.67
C GLN A 95 3.78 -7.76 -9.30
N LYS A 96 3.76 -6.55 -9.86
CA LYS A 96 2.58 -5.92 -10.46
C LYS A 96 1.39 -5.87 -9.49
N LEU A 97 1.69 -5.54 -8.24
CA LEU A 97 0.73 -5.46 -7.16
C LEU A 97 0.39 -3.99 -6.90
N PRO A 98 -0.81 -3.54 -7.28
CA PRO A 98 -1.21 -2.15 -7.06
C PRO A 98 -1.25 -1.80 -5.58
N LEU A 99 -1.08 -0.51 -5.29
CA LEU A 99 -1.04 0.02 -3.94
C LEU A 99 -2.00 1.22 -3.85
N ASN A 100 -2.78 1.30 -2.78
CA ASN A 100 -3.55 2.51 -2.47
C ASN A 100 -3.07 3.07 -1.14
N VAL A 101 -2.76 4.37 -1.13
CA VAL A 101 -2.33 5.11 0.07
C VAL A 101 -3.46 6.04 0.48
N PHE A 102 -3.95 5.92 1.71
CA PHE A 102 -5.06 6.73 2.21
C PHE A 102 -4.88 7.03 3.70
N SER A 103 -5.67 7.99 4.21
CA SER A 103 -5.62 8.37 5.62
C SER A 103 -6.50 7.46 6.47
N ILE A 104 -5.90 6.85 7.50
CA ILE A 104 -6.67 6.07 8.49
C ILE A 104 -7.55 6.97 9.38
N PHE A 105 -7.22 8.26 9.46
CA PHE A 105 -7.94 9.21 10.31
C PHE A 105 -9.13 9.87 9.63
N LYS A 106 -9.22 9.78 8.31
CA LYS A 106 -10.35 10.36 7.58
C LYS A 106 -11.58 9.46 7.71
N PRO A 107 -12.70 9.94 8.28
CA PRO A 107 -13.87 9.10 8.52
C PRO A 107 -14.38 8.45 7.22
N GLY A 108 -14.57 7.14 7.26
CA GLY A 108 -15.09 6.36 6.14
C GLY A 108 -14.09 6.09 5.01
N ALA A 109 -12.82 6.53 5.13
CA ALA A 109 -11.83 6.37 4.05
C ALA A 109 -11.61 4.90 3.67
N LEU A 110 -11.40 4.03 4.65
CA LEU A 110 -11.19 2.61 4.41
C LEU A 110 -12.36 1.99 3.65
N LYS A 111 -13.59 2.30 4.06
CA LYS A 111 -14.78 1.79 3.39
C LYS A 111 -14.84 2.25 1.94
N ARG A 112 -14.57 3.55 1.68
CA ARG A 112 -14.57 4.07 0.31
C ARG A 112 -13.52 3.41 -0.56
N VAL A 113 -12.31 3.19 -0.04
CA VAL A 113 -11.25 2.50 -0.77
C VAL A 113 -11.67 1.07 -1.13
N VAL A 114 -12.20 0.33 -0.16
CA VAL A 114 -12.65 -1.06 -0.37
C VAL A 114 -13.80 -1.13 -1.39
N MET A 115 -14.67 -0.13 -1.39
CA MET A 115 -15.79 -0.06 -2.35
C MET A 115 -15.40 0.49 -3.73
N GLY A 116 -14.12 0.80 -3.94
CA GLY A 116 -13.63 1.27 -5.24
C GLY A 116 -13.88 2.74 -5.51
N GLU A 117 -14.24 3.53 -4.51
CA GLU A 117 -14.44 4.97 -4.66
C GLU A 117 -13.11 5.71 -4.72
N ASP A 118 -13.13 6.94 -5.23
CA ASP A 118 -11.94 7.80 -5.32
C ASP A 118 -11.54 8.30 -3.94
N GLU A 119 -10.57 7.64 -3.35
CA GLU A 119 -10.02 7.99 -2.03
C GLU A 119 -8.52 7.72 -2.04
N GLY A 120 -7.73 8.61 -1.44
CA GLY A 120 -6.29 8.44 -1.40
C GLY A 120 -5.63 8.55 -2.77
N THR A 121 -4.55 7.83 -2.96
CA THR A 121 -3.83 7.75 -4.24
C THR A 121 -3.64 6.30 -4.64
N LEU A 122 -4.08 5.95 -5.84
CA LEU A 122 -3.84 4.63 -6.43
C LEU A 122 -2.50 4.65 -7.16
N VAL A 123 -1.60 3.73 -6.78
CA VAL A 123 -0.34 3.50 -7.48
C VAL A 123 -0.50 2.25 -8.33
N TYR A 124 -0.28 2.37 -9.63
CA TYR A 124 -0.53 1.28 -10.58
C TYR A 124 0.70 0.99 -11.45
N CYS A 125 0.69 -0.15 -12.07
CA CYS A 125 1.78 -0.61 -12.94
C CYS A 125 1.72 -0.02 -14.34
#